data_0c46c777b53b32c4eabb66ec5788cd5d
#
_entry.id   0c46c777b53b32c4eabb66ec5788cd5d
#
_cell.length_a   1.000
_cell.length_b   1.000
_cell.length_c   1.000
_cell.angle_alpha   90.00
_cell.angle_beta   90.00
_cell.angle_gamma   90.00
#
_symmetry.space_group_name_H-M   'P 1'
#
loop_
_entity.id
_entity.type
_entity.pdbx_description
1 polymer ?
#
loop_
_entity_poly.entity_id
_entity_poly.type
_entity_poly.pdbx_seq_one_letter_code
_entity_poly.pdbx_strand_id
1 'polypeptide(L)'
;MKFLVLIGDGMGDYPLPGLDGKTTLEAAETPHMDYVAANGKGGTAQTIPESMQPGSDVANIELMGYDTTRTFTGRAVFEALSMGHHLGADDVAFRANLVTLEDGRMKDYSAGHITTEEASELIARIDEKLGTETLRFYPGVSYRHLMVWSGGTDAMETLPPHDIIGQVYGPYLPKGKRAGKLRSIMRDSEAVLADSLINRKRIASGKLPATSLWLWGQGRSLRMTTIEEKYGLKGGVISAVDLIKGIGVAAGLKPIFVPGATGYVDTNYLGKAEAALKALDTMDFVYVHVEAPDEAGHNGDVAMKIKAIEDFDAKIVGTVLGGLKGRTDTAVLVTCDHRTPIEKRTHTREPVPFAYTGPGIVKDGMEVFSERGAESGSYHILTAHHLLDTFIGEFIKL
;
A
#
# COMPACT_ATOMS: atom_id res chain seq x y z
N MET A 1 19.12 -15.88 12.08
CA MET A 1 17.92 -16.21 11.28
C MET A 1 17.56 -15.03 10.39
N LYS A 2 17.09 -15.30 9.19
CA LYS A 2 16.62 -14.31 8.23
C LYS A 2 15.14 -14.56 7.92
N PHE A 3 14.42 -13.52 7.60
CA PHE A 3 12.97 -13.57 7.45
C PHE A 3 12.52 -12.89 6.16
N LEU A 4 11.70 -13.58 5.39
CA LEU A 4 11.02 -13.05 4.22
C LEU A 4 9.51 -13.03 4.47
N VAL A 5 8.89 -11.88 4.22
CA VAL A 5 7.43 -11.71 4.23
C VAL A 5 6.99 -11.39 2.82
N LEU A 6 6.15 -12.22 2.24
CA LEU A 6 5.67 -12.13 0.86
C LEU A 6 4.17 -11.83 0.88
N ILE A 7 3.79 -10.66 0.39
CA ILE A 7 2.40 -10.18 0.38
C ILE A 7 1.88 -10.12 -1.05
N GLY A 8 0.84 -10.91 -1.33
CA GLY A 8 0.01 -10.72 -2.51
C GLY A 8 -1.21 -9.88 -2.14
N ASP A 9 -1.19 -8.61 -2.51
CA ASP A 9 -2.22 -7.64 -2.15
C ASP A 9 -3.58 -8.07 -2.70
N GLY A 10 -4.60 -8.02 -1.85
CA GLY A 10 -5.98 -8.25 -2.26
C GLY A 10 -6.31 -9.65 -2.81
N MET A 11 -5.45 -10.68 -2.59
CA MET A 11 -5.67 -12.03 -3.16
C MET A 11 -6.99 -12.66 -2.69
N GLY A 12 -7.44 -12.37 -1.48
CA GLY A 12 -8.68 -12.95 -0.94
C GLY A 12 -9.92 -12.54 -1.72
N ASP A 13 -10.93 -13.44 -1.74
CA ASP A 13 -12.17 -13.21 -2.47
C ASP A 13 -13.38 -13.87 -1.76
N TYR A 14 -14.55 -13.74 -2.36
CA TYR A 14 -15.74 -14.51 -2.02
C TYR A 14 -15.91 -15.68 -3.00
N PRO A 15 -16.64 -16.74 -2.61
CA PRO A 15 -17.00 -17.83 -3.52
C PRO A 15 -17.80 -17.29 -4.72
N LEU A 16 -17.36 -17.60 -5.92
CA LEU A 16 -17.96 -17.11 -7.17
C LEU A 16 -18.75 -18.24 -7.85
N PRO A 17 -20.01 -18.01 -8.26
CA PRO A 17 -20.80 -19.01 -9.00
C PRO A 17 -20.11 -19.46 -10.29
N GLY A 18 -19.43 -18.55 -10.99
CA GLY A 18 -18.67 -18.84 -12.22
C GLY A 18 -17.42 -19.71 -12.02
N LEU A 19 -17.03 -19.97 -10.79
CA LEU A 19 -15.90 -20.84 -10.40
C LEU A 19 -16.35 -22.06 -9.57
N ASP A 20 -17.57 -22.52 -9.77
CA ASP A 20 -18.18 -23.65 -9.02
C ASP A 20 -18.14 -23.44 -7.50
N GLY A 21 -18.32 -22.20 -7.05
CA GLY A 21 -18.32 -21.83 -5.63
C GLY A 21 -16.91 -21.75 -5.01
N LYS A 22 -15.85 -21.69 -5.82
CA LYS A 22 -14.50 -21.38 -5.36
C LYS A 22 -14.27 -19.87 -5.33
N THR A 23 -13.35 -19.42 -4.49
CA THR A 23 -12.76 -18.08 -4.57
C THR A 23 -11.76 -18.03 -5.73
N THR A 24 -11.29 -16.83 -6.10
CA THR A 24 -10.22 -16.69 -7.11
C THR A 24 -8.92 -17.33 -6.62
N LEU A 25 -8.63 -17.28 -5.31
CA LEU A 25 -7.47 -17.95 -4.71
C LEU A 25 -7.60 -19.47 -4.74
N GLU A 26 -8.78 -20.01 -4.45
CA GLU A 26 -9.05 -21.47 -4.55
C GLU A 26 -9.06 -22.01 -5.99
N ALA A 27 -9.29 -21.15 -6.97
CA ALA A 27 -9.30 -21.51 -8.39
C ALA A 27 -7.93 -21.40 -9.06
N ALA A 28 -7.04 -20.60 -8.51
CA ALA A 28 -5.68 -20.40 -9.01
C ALA A 28 -4.78 -21.61 -8.74
N GLU A 29 -3.83 -21.88 -9.63
CA GLU A 29 -2.79 -22.89 -9.42
C GLU A 29 -1.65 -22.30 -8.58
N THR A 30 -1.57 -22.70 -7.30
CA THR A 30 -0.64 -22.12 -6.32
C THR A 30 0.26 -23.14 -5.62
N PRO A 31 0.99 -23.99 -6.38
CA PRO A 31 1.73 -25.11 -5.79
C PRO A 31 2.86 -24.68 -4.84
N HIS A 32 3.39 -23.49 -4.97
CA HIS A 32 4.47 -23.01 -4.09
C HIS A 32 3.92 -22.44 -2.77
N MET A 33 2.79 -21.74 -2.79
CA MET A 33 2.08 -21.32 -1.58
C MET A 33 1.53 -22.54 -0.83
N ASP A 34 1.00 -23.54 -1.54
CA ASP A 34 0.59 -24.81 -0.95
C ASP A 34 1.77 -25.57 -0.33
N TYR A 35 2.95 -25.51 -0.98
CA TYR A 35 4.17 -26.06 -0.37
C TYR A 35 4.50 -25.40 0.96
N VAL A 36 4.40 -24.06 1.06
CA VAL A 36 4.63 -23.34 2.33
C VAL A 36 3.64 -23.78 3.38
N ALA A 37 2.35 -23.90 3.05
CA ALA A 37 1.30 -24.37 3.93
C ALA A 37 1.56 -25.82 4.40
N ALA A 38 1.75 -26.75 3.47
CA ALA A 38 1.92 -28.18 3.76
C ALA A 38 3.22 -28.53 4.49
N ASN A 39 4.24 -27.68 4.42
CA ASN A 39 5.52 -27.87 5.07
C ASN A 39 5.80 -26.84 6.18
N GLY A 40 4.77 -26.22 6.71
CA GLY A 40 4.87 -25.17 7.69
C GLY A 40 3.71 -25.12 8.67
N LYS A 41 3.40 -23.93 9.12
CA LYS A 41 2.25 -23.62 9.95
C LYS A 41 1.47 -22.49 9.32
N GLY A 42 0.17 -22.45 9.56
CA GLY A 42 -0.67 -21.40 9.00
C GLY A 42 -1.97 -21.23 9.73
N GLY A 43 -2.87 -20.48 9.08
CA GLY A 43 -4.18 -20.17 9.61
C GLY A 43 -4.74 -18.89 9.04
N THR A 44 -5.58 -18.21 9.83
CA THR A 44 -6.25 -16.95 9.45
C THR A 44 -5.77 -15.79 10.30
N ALA A 45 -5.68 -14.61 9.70
CA ALA A 45 -5.33 -13.36 10.38
C ALA A 45 -6.33 -12.25 10.08
N GLN A 46 -6.77 -11.54 11.12
CA GLN A 46 -7.63 -10.36 11.01
C GLN A 46 -6.75 -9.12 10.81
N THR A 47 -6.58 -8.70 9.57
CA THR A 47 -5.69 -7.60 9.17
C THR A 47 -6.34 -6.21 9.27
N ILE A 48 -7.66 -6.16 9.31
CA ILE A 48 -8.41 -4.91 9.42
C ILE A 48 -9.14 -4.90 10.77
N PRO A 49 -8.69 -4.07 11.74
CA PRO A 49 -9.41 -3.89 13.01
C PRO A 49 -10.85 -3.39 12.77
N GLU A 50 -11.78 -3.78 13.63
CA GLU A 50 -13.21 -3.46 13.49
C GLU A 50 -13.47 -1.95 13.41
N SER A 51 -12.69 -1.15 14.13
CA SER A 51 -12.80 0.31 14.18
C SER A 51 -12.21 1.02 12.97
N MET A 52 -11.51 0.31 12.07
CA MET A 52 -10.82 0.91 10.92
C MET A 52 -11.55 0.60 9.61
N GLN A 53 -11.38 1.48 8.63
CA GLN A 53 -11.85 1.21 7.27
C GLN A 53 -10.88 0.23 6.58
N PRO A 54 -11.38 -0.72 5.78
CA PRO A 54 -10.52 -1.61 5.01
C PRO A 54 -9.63 -0.84 4.03
N GLY A 55 -8.34 -1.20 4.01
CA GLY A 55 -7.36 -0.61 3.10
C GLY A 55 -5.96 -1.16 3.33
N SER A 56 -5.14 -1.10 2.28
CA SER A 56 -3.76 -1.60 2.30
C SER A 56 -2.87 -0.86 3.33
N ASP A 57 -3.18 0.41 3.64
CA ASP A 57 -2.50 1.16 4.71
C ASP A 57 -2.71 0.51 6.08
N VAL A 58 -3.96 0.25 6.43
CA VAL A 58 -4.34 -0.40 7.69
C VAL A 58 -3.74 -1.80 7.78
N ALA A 59 -3.99 -2.61 6.76
CA ALA A 59 -3.58 -4.01 6.74
C ALA A 59 -2.06 -4.20 6.78
N ASN A 60 -1.30 -3.41 6.01
CA ASN A 60 0.16 -3.56 5.99
C ASN A 60 0.83 -3.02 7.26
N ILE A 61 0.26 -2.03 7.96
CA ILE A 61 0.72 -1.64 9.30
C ILE A 61 0.53 -2.80 10.28
N GLU A 62 -0.64 -3.45 10.29
CA GLU A 62 -0.90 -4.64 11.11
C GLU A 62 0.09 -5.78 10.77
N LEU A 63 0.29 -6.09 9.50
CA LEU A 63 1.20 -7.16 9.05
C LEU A 63 2.68 -6.88 9.34
N MET A 64 3.07 -5.60 9.44
CA MET A 64 4.40 -5.20 9.90
C MET A 64 4.54 -5.22 11.43
N GLY A 65 3.51 -5.65 12.16
CA GLY A 65 3.56 -5.87 13.60
C GLY A 65 3.21 -4.64 14.45
N TYR A 66 2.39 -3.72 13.91
CA TYR A 66 1.99 -2.50 14.63
C TYR A 66 0.47 -2.38 14.75
N ASP A 67 0.00 -2.07 15.94
CA ASP A 67 -1.41 -1.77 16.23
C ASP A 67 -1.83 -0.50 15.48
N THR A 68 -2.57 -0.67 14.39
CA THR A 68 -3.01 0.43 13.51
C THR A 68 -3.88 1.43 14.25
N THR A 69 -4.66 0.99 15.23
CA THR A 69 -5.54 1.89 16.00
C THR A 69 -4.76 2.93 16.81
N ARG A 70 -3.49 2.67 17.09
CA ARG A 70 -2.56 3.56 17.80
C ARG A 70 -1.56 4.24 16.89
N THR A 71 -1.27 3.63 15.74
CA THR A 71 -0.16 4.02 14.88
C THR A 71 -0.62 4.85 13.69
N PHE A 72 -1.82 4.60 13.16
CA PHE A 72 -2.30 5.27 11.96
C PHE A 72 -2.75 6.71 12.27
N THR A 73 -2.05 7.69 11.75
CA THR A 73 -2.40 9.11 11.89
C THR A 73 -2.97 9.72 10.60
N GLY A 74 -2.75 9.04 9.46
CA GLY A 74 -3.23 9.45 8.14
C GLY A 74 -2.27 9.05 7.03
N ARG A 75 -2.80 8.86 5.83
CA ARG A 75 -2.10 8.30 4.67
C ARG A 75 -0.92 9.17 4.18
N ALA A 76 -1.07 10.50 4.23
CA ALA A 76 -0.07 11.43 3.73
C ALA A 76 1.30 11.33 4.43
N VAL A 77 1.33 10.86 5.68
CA VAL A 77 2.58 10.68 6.44
C VAL A 77 3.48 9.63 5.80
N PHE A 78 2.90 8.52 5.40
CA PHE A 78 3.65 7.44 4.76
C PHE A 78 4.13 7.83 3.37
N GLU A 79 3.30 8.56 2.62
CA GLU A 79 3.74 9.10 1.32
C GLU A 79 4.87 10.12 1.48
N ALA A 80 4.82 10.97 2.51
CA ALA A 80 5.94 11.87 2.84
C ALA A 80 7.24 11.09 3.10
N LEU A 81 7.18 10.04 3.90
CA LEU A 81 8.33 9.18 4.20
C LEU A 81 8.87 8.47 2.96
N SER A 82 7.98 7.96 2.09
CA SER A 82 8.38 7.35 0.80
C SER A 82 9.13 8.34 -0.10
N MET A 83 8.75 9.62 -0.06
CA MET A 83 9.40 10.70 -0.79
C MET A 83 10.69 11.21 -0.11
N GLY A 84 11.09 10.65 1.04
CA GLY A 84 12.25 11.08 1.81
C GLY A 84 12.01 12.32 2.68
N HIS A 85 10.75 12.74 2.87
CA HIS A 85 10.38 13.85 3.73
C HIS A 85 10.05 13.38 5.15
N HIS A 86 10.95 13.67 6.10
CA HIS A 86 10.71 13.42 7.51
C HIS A 86 9.96 14.60 8.13
N LEU A 87 8.78 14.32 8.67
CA LEU A 87 7.94 15.32 9.32
C LEU A 87 8.44 15.65 10.72
N GLY A 88 8.51 16.93 11.04
CA GLY A 88 8.74 17.41 12.40
C GLY A 88 7.52 17.13 13.31
N ALA A 89 7.69 17.30 14.61
CA ALA A 89 6.64 17.03 15.60
C ALA A 89 5.35 17.88 15.41
N ASP A 90 5.53 19.10 14.89
CA ASP A 90 4.42 20.04 14.65
C ASP A 90 3.90 20.01 13.21
N ASP A 91 4.45 19.15 12.36
CA ASP A 91 4.06 19.08 10.95
C ASP A 91 2.80 18.24 10.76
N VAL A 92 1.97 18.70 9.84
CA VAL A 92 0.83 17.96 9.29
C VAL A 92 1.06 17.81 7.80
N ALA A 93 1.11 16.57 7.33
CA ALA A 93 1.17 16.24 5.92
C ALA A 93 -0.24 16.12 5.34
N PHE A 94 -0.41 16.52 4.09
CA PHE A 94 -1.62 16.33 3.28
C PHE A 94 -1.22 15.77 1.93
N ARG A 95 -1.98 14.84 1.42
CA ARG A 95 -1.93 14.54 -0.02
C ARG A 95 -2.44 15.76 -0.78
N ALA A 96 -1.73 16.11 -1.83
CA ALA A 96 -2.07 17.21 -2.72
C ALA A 96 -2.20 16.67 -4.15
N ASN A 97 -3.41 16.28 -4.53
CA ASN A 97 -3.65 15.81 -5.89
C ASN A 97 -3.84 16.99 -6.84
N LEU A 98 -3.22 16.92 -8.01
CA LEU A 98 -3.63 17.76 -9.15
C LEU A 98 -4.89 17.14 -9.78
N VAL A 99 -5.97 17.90 -9.81
CA VAL A 99 -7.29 17.44 -10.31
C VAL A 99 -7.80 18.33 -11.43
N THR A 100 -8.76 17.83 -12.22
CA THR A 100 -9.55 18.64 -13.14
C THR A 100 -10.93 18.88 -12.54
N LEU A 101 -11.21 20.14 -12.20
CA LEU A 101 -12.55 20.63 -11.87
C LEU A 101 -13.15 21.32 -13.10
N GLU A 102 -14.39 21.00 -13.45
CA GLU A 102 -15.12 21.56 -14.56
C GLU A 102 -16.59 21.74 -14.17
N ASP A 103 -17.17 22.89 -14.45
CA ASP A 103 -18.58 23.22 -14.17
C ASP A 103 -19.04 22.91 -12.72
N GLY A 104 -18.15 23.18 -11.75
CA GLY A 104 -18.41 22.91 -10.32
C GLY A 104 -18.38 21.42 -9.94
N ARG A 105 -17.89 20.54 -10.81
CA ARG A 105 -17.81 19.09 -10.60
C ARG A 105 -16.37 18.59 -10.62
N MET A 106 -16.10 17.51 -9.91
CA MET A 106 -14.87 16.73 -10.04
C MET A 106 -14.89 15.96 -11.36
N LYS A 107 -14.24 16.50 -12.38
CA LYS A 107 -14.17 15.90 -13.72
C LYS A 107 -13.23 14.72 -13.76
N ASP A 108 -12.03 14.91 -13.17
CA ASP A 108 -10.99 13.89 -13.15
C ASP A 108 -10.05 14.11 -11.96
N TYR A 109 -9.81 13.06 -11.18
CA TYR A 109 -9.00 13.09 -9.96
C TYR A 109 -7.50 13.05 -10.22
N SER A 110 -7.08 12.80 -11.47
CA SER A 110 -5.70 12.60 -11.91
C SER A 110 -5.21 13.66 -12.90
N ALA A 111 -6.04 14.69 -13.17
CA ALA A 111 -5.79 15.69 -14.23
C ALA A 111 -5.48 15.02 -15.59
N GLY A 112 -6.29 13.98 -15.95
CA GLY A 112 -6.10 13.21 -17.17
C GLY A 112 -4.79 12.44 -17.19
N HIS A 113 -4.42 11.79 -16.09
CA HIS A 113 -3.17 11.09 -15.89
C HIS A 113 -1.96 11.94 -16.29
N ILE A 114 -1.87 13.14 -15.68
CA ILE A 114 -0.76 14.09 -15.93
C ILE A 114 0.59 13.39 -15.68
N THR A 115 1.58 13.67 -16.53
CA THR A 115 2.91 13.07 -16.37
C THR A 115 3.64 13.65 -15.15
N THR A 116 4.61 12.91 -14.62
CA THR A 116 5.40 13.37 -13.47
C THR A 116 6.16 14.67 -13.80
N GLU A 117 6.69 14.80 -15.01
CA GLU A 117 7.45 15.97 -15.46
C GLU A 117 6.54 17.20 -15.51
N GLU A 118 5.37 17.11 -16.17
CA GLU A 118 4.40 18.20 -16.26
C GLU A 118 3.92 18.63 -14.85
N ALA A 119 3.61 17.65 -14.00
CA ALA A 119 3.10 17.87 -12.66
C ALA A 119 4.16 18.50 -11.73
N SER A 120 5.41 18.08 -11.83
CA SER A 120 6.51 18.62 -11.02
C SER A 120 6.72 20.12 -11.26
N GLU A 121 6.63 20.57 -12.51
CA GLU A 121 6.71 21.99 -12.83
C GLU A 121 5.51 22.78 -12.27
N LEU A 122 4.29 22.19 -12.32
CA LEU A 122 3.09 22.83 -11.77
C LEU A 122 3.19 22.97 -10.25
N ILE A 123 3.64 21.94 -9.56
CA ILE A 123 3.79 21.93 -8.09
C ILE A 123 4.90 22.90 -7.65
N ALA A 124 6.03 22.94 -8.36
CA ALA A 124 7.08 23.92 -8.09
C ALA A 124 6.56 25.36 -8.20
N ARG A 125 5.72 25.64 -9.21
CA ARG A 125 5.07 26.94 -9.36
C ARG A 125 4.06 27.23 -8.24
N ILE A 126 3.33 26.23 -7.79
CA ILE A 126 2.42 26.36 -6.63
C ILE A 126 3.22 26.65 -5.37
N ASP A 127 4.33 25.96 -5.13
CA ASP A 127 5.20 26.22 -3.97
C ASP A 127 5.80 27.63 -4.03
N GLU A 128 6.22 28.10 -5.20
CA GLU A 128 6.72 29.49 -5.41
C GLU A 128 5.66 30.54 -5.06
N LYS A 129 4.39 30.33 -5.44
CA LYS A 129 3.32 31.32 -5.32
C LYS A 129 2.54 31.25 -4.01
N LEU A 130 2.33 30.05 -3.48
CA LEU A 130 1.49 29.78 -2.29
C LEU A 130 2.29 29.26 -1.09
N GLY A 131 3.52 28.82 -1.30
CA GLY A 131 4.42 28.38 -0.25
C GLY A 131 4.82 29.49 0.70
N THR A 132 5.06 29.13 1.96
CA THR A 132 5.55 30.02 3.02
C THR A 132 6.60 29.29 3.85
N GLU A 133 7.16 29.95 4.87
CA GLU A 133 8.07 29.28 5.81
C GLU A 133 7.42 28.07 6.52
N THR A 134 6.09 28.10 6.70
CA THR A 134 5.35 27.05 7.40
C THR A 134 4.46 26.20 6.50
N LEU A 135 4.46 26.45 5.19
CA LEU A 135 3.63 25.72 4.23
C LEU A 135 4.43 25.45 2.97
N ARG A 136 4.68 24.20 2.67
CA ARG A 136 5.48 23.80 1.51
C ARG A 136 4.78 22.72 0.70
N PHE A 137 5.04 22.73 -0.61
CA PHE A 137 4.52 21.75 -1.55
C PHE A 137 5.68 20.99 -2.19
N TYR A 138 5.56 19.67 -2.26
CA TYR A 138 6.59 18.79 -2.78
C TYR A 138 6.04 17.94 -3.93
N PRO A 139 6.71 17.91 -5.08
CA PRO A 139 6.29 17.09 -6.21
C PRO A 139 6.48 15.61 -5.90
N GLY A 140 5.49 14.79 -6.24
CA GLY A 140 5.53 13.34 -6.22
C GLY A 140 5.36 12.78 -7.63
N VAL A 141 4.72 11.61 -7.75
CA VAL A 141 4.56 10.90 -9.02
C VAL A 141 3.20 11.21 -9.65
N SER A 142 3.20 11.58 -10.95
CA SER A 142 2.00 11.90 -11.72
C SER A 142 1.16 12.97 -11.02
N TYR A 143 -0.10 12.72 -10.73
CA TYR A 143 -1.01 13.66 -10.07
C TYR A 143 -0.90 13.70 -8.54
N ARG A 144 -0.07 12.85 -7.91
CA ARG A 144 0.05 12.66 -6.45
C ARG A 144 1.23 13.43 -5.90
N HIS A 145 0.98 14.39 -5.05
CA HIS A 145 1.96 15.29 -4.46
C HIS A 145 1.71 15.44 -2.95
N LEU A 146 2.59 16.15 -2.28
CA LEU A 146 2.56 16.36 -0.84
C LEU A 146 2.48 17.86 -0.53
N MET A 147 1.66 18.21 0.47
CA MET A 147 1.72 19.49 1.16
C MET A 147 2.08 19.25 2.62
N VAL A 148 3.05 19.98 3.16
CA VAL A 148 3.40 19.96 4.57
C VAL A 148 3.07 21.32 5.18
N TRP A 149 2.35 21.28 6.32
CA TRP A 149 1.94 22.47 7.06
C TRP A 149 2.47 22.43 8.49
N SER A 150 3.56 23.13 8.76
CA SER A 150 4.15 23.24 10.11
C SER A 150 3.27 24.10 11.02
N GLY A 151 3.00 23.62 12.23
CA GLY A 151 2.03 24.20 13.15
C GLY A 151 0.58 24.11 12.67
N GLY A 152 0.33 23.21 11.72
CA GLY A 152 -0.98 22.91 11.15
C GLY A 152 -1.90 22.15 12.12
N THR A 153 -3.03 21.68 11.62
CA THR A 153 -3.94 20.79 12.32
C THR A 153 -4.48 19.72 11.38
N ASP A 154 -4.63 18.52 11.89
CA ASP A 154 -5.29 17.38 11.29
C ASP A 154 -6.75 17.23 11.72
N ALA A 155 -7.21 18.05 12.68
CA ALA A 155 -8.58 18.06 13.20
C ALA A 155 -9.58 18.65 12.19
N MET A 156 -9.69 18.00 11.05
CA MET A 156 -10.60 18.35 9.96
C MET A 156 -11.00 17.12 9.16
N GLU A 157 -12.11 17.21 8.47
CA GLU A 157 -12.61 16.18 7.57
C GLU A 157 -12.22 16.53 6.14
N THR A 158 -11.59 15.58 5.46
CA THR A 158 -11.27 15.64 4.04
C THR A 158 -11.69 14.36 3.35
N LEU A 159 -11.91 14.43 2.06
CA LEU A 159 -12.36 13.28 1.27
C LEU A 159 -11.45 13.04 0.06
N PRO A 160 -11.16 11.78 -0.31
CA PRO A 160 -10.43 11.46 -1.52
C PRO A 160 -11.15 11.96 -2.79
N PRO A 161 -10.43 12.55 -3.77
CA PRO A 161 -11.08 13.09 -4.97
C PRO A 161 -11.68 12.00 -5.89
N HIS A 162 -11.17 10.78 -5.84
CA HIS A 162 -11.68 9.67 -6.64
C HIS A 162 -13.05 9.16 -6.17
N ASP A 163 -13.45 9.44 -4.93
CA ASP A 163 -14.77 9.06 -4.41
C ASP A 163 -15.91 9.96 -4.92
N ILE A 164 -15.56 11.09 -5.54
CA ILE A 164 -16.54 12.11 -5.97
C ILE A 164 -16.49 12.44 -7.46
N ILE A 165 -15.95 11.53 -8.28
CA ILE A 165 -15.91 11.72 -9.74
C ILE A 165 -17.31 11.98 -10.27
N GLY A 166 -17.47 13.01 -11.10
CA GLY A 166 -18.74 13.45 -11.68
C GLY A 166 -19.67 14.21 -10.74
N GLN A 167 -19.37 14.25 -9.43
CA GLN A 167 -20.20 14.93 -8.43
C GLN A 167 -19.88 16.43 -8.32
N VAL A 168 -20.83 17.22 -7.84
CA VAL A 168 -20.60 18.60 -7.44
C VAL A 168 -19.69 18.63 -6.23
N TYR A 169 -18.49 19.22 -6.36
CA TYR A 169 -17.44 19.10 -5.35
C TYR A 169 -17.63 19.98 -4.10
N GLY A 170 -18.46 21.04 -4.20
CA GLY A 170 -18.66 22.01 -3.12
C GLY A 170 -19.00 21.39 -1.75
N PRO A 171 -19.94 20.45 -1.64
CA PRO A 171 -20.28 19.75 -0.38
C PRO A 171 -19.13 18.94 0.23
N TYR A 172 -18.12 18.58 -0.55
CA TYR A 172 -17.01 17.71 -0.18
C TYR A 172 -15.69 18.45 0.11
N LEU A 173 -15.71 19.78 0.03
CA LEU A 173 -14.57 20.59 0.45
C LEU A 173 -14.24 20.37 1.92
N PRO A 174 -12.96 20.52 2.34
CA PRO A 174 -12.51 20.33 3.72
C PRO A 174 -13.41 21.03 4.74
N LYS A 175 -13.78 20.33 5.83
CA LYS A 175 -14.64 20.80 6.93
C LYS A 175 -13.91 20.72 8.25
N GLY A 176 -14.36 21.50 9.24
CA GLY A 176 -13.82 21.47 10.61
C GLY A 176 -12.85 22.59 10.90
N LYS A 177 -12.07 22.42 11.98
CA LYS A 177 -11.19 23.46 12.52
C LYS A 177 -10.08 23.82 11.54
N ARG A 178 -9.95 25.12 11.22
CA ARG A 178 -8.96 25.68 10.27
C ARG A 178 -9.09 25.18 8.80
N ALA A 179 -10.12 24.43 8.46
CA ALA A 179 -10.36 23.95 7.08
C ALA A 179 -10.49 25.10 6.05
N GLY A 180 -10.85 26.32 6.49
CA GLY A 180 -10.85 27.52 5.67
C GLY A 180 -9.49 27.81 5.02
N LYS A 181 -8.36 27.47 5.68
CA LYS A 181 -7.02 27.62 5.11
C LYS A 181 -6.82 26.68 3.91
N LEU A 182 -7.24 25.42 4.03
CA LEU A 182 -7.14 24.45 2.92
C LEU A 182 -8.01 24.88 1.74
N ARG A 183 -9.26 25.29 2.01
CA ARG A 183 -10.16 25.79 0.95
C ARG A 183 -9.59 27.04 0.24
N SER A 184 -8.90 27.93 0.97
CA SER A 184 -8.20 29.06 0.36
C SER A 184 -7.07 28.58 -0.54
N ILE A 185 -6.21 27.67 -0.09
CA ILE A 185 -5.11 27.11 -0.87
C ILE A 185 -5.63 26.44 -2.15
N MET A 186 -6.69 25.62 -2.04
CA MET A 186 -7.31 24.94 -3.19
C MET A 186 -7.79 25.97 -4.22
N ARG A 187 -8.57 26.99 -3.79
CA ARG A 187 -9.05 28.09 -4.66
C ARG A 187 -7.89 28.89 -5.25
N ASP A 188 -6.90 29.26 -4.44
CA ASP A 188 -5.78 30.09 -4.89
C ASP A 188 -4.88 29.32 -5.87
N SER A 189 -4.82 27.98 -5.77
CA SER A 189 -4.14 27.14 -6.74
C SER A 189 -4.79 27.18 -8.13
N GLU A 190 -6.10 27.39 -8.23
CA GLU A 190 -6.80 27.50 -9.52
C GLU A 190 -6.26 28.68 -10.34
N ALA A 191 -6.02 29.84 -9.72
CA ALA A 191 -5.43 31.00 -10.40
C ALA A 191 -4.00 30.74 -10.87
N VAL A 192 -3.18 30.05 -10.05
CA VAL A 192 -1.79 29.69 -10.41
C VAL A 192 -1.77 28.72 -11.59
N LEU A 193 -2.67 27.75 -11.60
CA LEU A 193 -2.75 26.70 -12.61
C LEU A 193 -3.35 27.22 -13.93
N ALA A 194 -4.35 28.12 -13.87
CA ALA A 194 -4.97 28.72 -15.07
C ALA A 194 -3.96 29.46 -15.94
N ASP A 195 -2.96 30.10 -15.33
CA ASP A 195 -1.91 30.83 -16.05
C ASP A 195 -0.71 29.96 -16.48
N SER A 196 -0.81 28.65 -16.40
CA SER A 196 0.27 27.73 -16.72
C SER A 196 0.40 27.45 -18.22
N LEU A 197 1.65 27.54 -18.74
CA LEU A 197 1.97 27.13 -20.11
C LEU A 197 1.76 25.61 -20.31
N ILE A 198 1.96 24.80 -19.28
CA ILE A 198 1.73 23.35 -19.33
C ILE A 198 0.26 23.08 -19.60
N ASN A 199 -0.64 23.69 -18.83
CA ASN A 199 -2.08 23.51 -19.03
C ASN A 199 -2.54 23.99 -20.41
N ARG A 200 -2.00 25.11 -20.93
CA ARG A 200 -2.28 25.57 -22.30
C ARG A 200 -1.85 24.53 -23.34
N LYS A 201 -0.67 23.91 -23.19
CA LYS A 201 -0.19 22.85 -24.09
C LYS A 201 -1.07 21.60 -23.98
N ARG A 202 -1.48 21.21 -22.76
CA ARG A 202 -2.36 20.06 -22.54
C ARG A 202 -3.71 20.27 -23.24
N ILE A 203 -4.34 21.41 -23.04
CA ILE A 203 -5.61 21.77 -23.70
C ILE A 203 -5.46 21.75 -25.22
N ALA A 204 -4.41 22.37 -25.75
CA ALA A 204 -4.13 22.38 -27.20
C ALA A 204 -3.92 20.98 -27.78
N SER A 205 -3.51 20.00 -26.96
CA SER A 205 -3.32 18.59 -27.32
C SER A 205 -4.53 17.71 -27.00
N GLY A 206 -5.68 18.29 -26.61
CA GLY A 206 -6.88 17.55 -26.25
C GLY A 206 -6.80 16.80 -24.92
N LYS A 207 -5.82 17.11 -24.07
CA LYS A 207 -5.67 16.52 -22.75
C LYS A 207 -6.35 17.38 -21.67
N LEU A 208 -6.83 16.75 -20.61
CA LEU A 208 -7.41 17.45 -19.46
C LEU A 208 -6.32 18.26 -18.74
N PRO A 209 -6.55 19.56 -18.42
CA PRO A 209 -5.64 20.38 -17.63
C PRO A 209 -5.75 20.05 -16.13
N ALA A 210 -4.70 20.28 -15.37
CA ALA A 210 -4.77 20.38 -13.91
C ALA A 210 -5.37 21.75 -13.54
N THR A 211 -6.57 21.77 -12.98
CA THR A 211 -7.27 23.05 -12.69
C THR A 211 -7.26 23.43 -11.22
N SER A 212 -7.02 22.49 -10.30
CA SER A 212 -6.97 22.76 -8.86
C SER A 212 -6.08 21.75 -8.16
N LEU A 213 -5.59 22.11 -6.97
CA LEU A 213 -5.16 21.14 -5.97
C LEU A 213 -6.38 20.58 -5.23
N TRP A 214 -6.31 19.30 -4.84
CA TRP A 214 -7.22 18.67 -3.90
C TRP A 214 -6.46 18.14 -2.70
N LEU A 215 -6.73 18.72 -1.51
CA LEU A 215 -6.01 18.42 -0.28
C LEU A 215 -6.82 17.45 0.59
N TRP A 216 -6.20 16.30 0.97
CA TRP A 216 -6.86 15.23 1.70
C TRP A 216 -5.87 14.27 2.39
N GLY A 217 -6.40 13.30 3.13
CA GLY A 217 -5.61 12.21 3.72
C GLY A 217 -4.55 12.66 4.71
N GLN A 218 -4.83 13.75 5.43
CA GLN A 218 -3.90 14.38 6.36
C GLN A 218 -3.49 13.46 7.51
N GLY A 219 -2.27 13.68 8.00
CA GLY A 219 -1.74 13.02 9.19
C GLY A 219 -0.56 13.77 9.79
N ARG A 220 -0.30 13.49 11.06
CA ARG A 220 0.86 14.01 11.80
C ARG A 220 2.01 13.03 11.76
N SER A 221 3.23 13.54 11.97
CA SER A 221 4.38 12.69 12.23
C SER A 221 4.05 11.64 13.29
N LEU A 222 4.37 10.41 12.98
CA LEU A 222 4.21 9.30 13.91
C LEU A 222 5.58 8.75 14.30
N ARG A 223 5.69 8.25 15.52
CA ARG A 223 6.83 7.45 15.97
C ARG A 223 6.41 5.99 15.98
N MET A 224 7.02 5.21 15.11
CA MET A 224 6.97 3.75 15.15
C MET A 224 8.30 3.25 15.74
N THR A 225 8.21 2.29 16.66
CA THR A 225 9.38 1.49 17.04
C THR A 225 9.83 0.73 15.80
N THR A 226 11.09 0.82 15.41
CA THR A 226 11.57 0.17 14.18
C THR A 226 11.62 -1.36 14.32
N ILE A 227 11.64 -2.07 13.19
CA ILE A 227 11.85 -3.54 13.18
C ILE A 227 13.18 -3.91 13.84
N GLU A 228 14.23 -3.07 13.66
CA GLU A 228 15.51 -3.26 14.32
C GLU A 228 15.40 -3.10 15.85
N GLU A 229 14.69 -2.08 16.34
CA GLU A 229 14.46 -1.89 17.79
C GLU A 229 13.58 -3.00 18.39
N LYS A 230 12.59 -3.50 17.64
CA LYS A 230 11.61 -4.49 18.11
C LYS A 230 12.17 -5.91 18.10
N TYR A 231 12.94 -6.29 17.07
CA TYR A 231 13.36 -7.67 16.82
C TYR A 231 14.87 -7.83 16.66
N GLY A 232 15.65 -6.74 16.65
CA GLY A 232 17.09 -6.77 16.35
C GLY A 232 17.42 -7.07 14.88
N LEU A 233 16.45 -6.90 13.96
CA LEU A 233 16.56 -7.29 12.56
C LEU A 233 16.69 -6.05 11.66
N LYS A 234 17.77 -5.99 10.87
CA LYS A 234 17.93 -4.97 9.81
C LYS A 234 17.22 -5.43 8.56
N GLY A 235 16.42 -4.55 7.96
CA GLY A 235 15.58 -5.00 6.85
C GLY A 235 15.36 -4.01 5.72
N GLY A 236 14.68 -4.52 4.68
CA GLY A 236 14.26 -3.79 3.51
C GLY A 236 12.82 -4.04 3.12
N VAL A 237 12.25 -3.11 2.35
CA VAL A 237 10.90 -3.20 1.78
C VAL A 237 10.96 -3.09 0.25
N ILE A 238 10.30 -4.01 -0.43
CA ILE A 238 10.14 -4.05 -1.89
C ILE A 238 8.66 -3.87 -2.21
N SER A 239 8.31 -2.75 -2.83
CA SER A 239 6.96 -2.46 -3.32
C SER A 239 7.03 -1.46 -4.48
N ALA A 240 6.07 -1.50 -5.40
CA ALA A 240 5.84 -0.44 -6.37
C ALA A 240 5.06 0.73 -5.76
N VAL A 241 4.31 0.47 -4.69
CA VAL A 241 3.37 1.40 -4.05
C VAL A 241 4.09 2.28 -3.03
N ASP A 242 4.01 3.59 -3.21
CA ASP A 242 4.68 4.57 -2.32
C ASP A 242 4.18 4.48 -0.88
N LEU A 243 2.90 4.20 -0.69
CA LEU A 243 2.31 3.98 0.62
C LEU A 243 3.01 2.86 1.40
N ILE A 244 3.19 1.70 0.78
CA ILE A 244 3.82 0.53 1.41
C ILE A 244 5.31 0.79 1.67
N LYS A 245 6.01 1.45 0.74
CA LYS A 245 7.39 1.92 0.96
C LYS A 245 7.47 2.85 2.16
N GLY A 246 6.54 3.78 2.28
CA GLY A 246 6.47 4.73 3.38
C GLY A 246 6.20 4.07 4.74
N ILE A 247 5.32 3.06 4.80
CA ILE A 247 5.10 2.25 6.00
C ILE A 247 6.40 1.51 6.38
N GLY A 248 7.07 0.90 5.39
CA GLY A 248 8.37 0.26 5.60
C GLY A 248 9.42 1.23 6.14
N VAL A 249 9.52 2.44 5.59
CA VAL A 249 10.45 3.49 6.08
C VAL A 249 10.10 3.88 7.52
N ALA A 250 8.81 4.04 7.85
CA ALA A 250 8.36 4.32 9.22
C ALA A 250 8.76 3.19 10.20
N ALA A 251 8.75 1.94 9.72
CA ALA A 251 9.21 0.76 10.45
C ALA A 251 10.74 0.57 10.44
N GLY A 252 11.51 1.52 9.90
CA GLY A 252 12.98 1.46 9.84
C GLY A 252 13.55 0.62 8.70
N LEU A 253 12.70 0.16 7.75
CA LEU A 253 13.14 -0.63 6.61
C LEU A 253 13.66 0.27 5.48
N LYS A 254 14.67 -0.23 4.75
CA LYS A 254 15.22 0.46 3.57
C LYS A 254 14.41 0.13 2.33
N PRO A 255 13.89 1.11 1.59
CA PRO A 255 13.28 0.85 0.29
C PRO A 255 14.30 0.25 -0.68
N ILE A 256 13.91 -0.84 -1.35
CA ILE A 256 14.71 -1.51 -2.38
C ILE A 256 14.02 -1.25 -3.71
N PHE A 257 14.71 -0.54 -4.59
CA PHE A 257 14.19 -0.23 -5.92
C PHE A 257 14.36 -1.43 -6.86
N VAL A 258 13.29 -1.76 -7.58
CA VAL A 258 13.27 -2.82 -8.61
C VAL A 258 12.84 -2.22 -9.94
N PRO A 259 13.71 -2.19 -10.95
CA PRO A 259 13.35 -1.70 -12.28
C PRO A 259 12.16 -2.45 -12.87
N GLY A 260 11.20 -1.74 -13.43
CA GLY A 260 9.99 -2.32 -14.01
C GLY A 260 8.96 -2.81 -12.98
N ALA A 261 9.14 -2.52 -11.70
CA ALA A 261 8.09 -2.75 -10.71
C ALA A 261 6.96 -1.72 -10.91
N THR A 262 5.74 -2.21 -11.15
CA THR A 262 4.50 -1.44 -11.25
C THR A 262 3.48 -1.95 -10.23
N GLY A 263 2.38 -1.22 -10.03
CA GLY A 263 1.21 -1.66 -9.27
C GLY A 263 0.26 -2.56 -10.06
N TYR A 264 0.57 -2.92 -11.31
CA TYR A 264 -0.28 -3.66 -12.22
C TYR A 264 0.24 -5.08 -12.50
N VAL A 265 -0.55 -5.85 -13.27
CA VAL A 265 -0.24 -7.24 -13.63
C VAL A 265 1.02 -7.40 -14.49
N ASP A 266 1.50 -6.35 -15.11
CA ASP A 266 2.74 -6.30 -15.90
C ASP A 266 3.99 -6.03 -15.03
N THR A 267 3.85 -5.98 -13.72
CA THR A 267 4.95 -5.73 -12.78
C THR A 267 6.09 -6.74 -12.96
N ASN A 268 7.32 -6.31 -12.68
CA ASN A 268 8.50 -7.18 -12.70
C ASN A 268 8.54 -8.09 -11.45
N TYR A 269 7.72 -9.16 -11.46
CA TYR A 269 7.67 -10.15 -10.36
C TYR A 269 9.03 -10.78 -10.10
N LEU A 270 9.70 -11.29 -11.15
CA LEU A 270 11.01 -11.96 -11.00
C LEU A 270 12.06 -11.01 -10.39
N GLY A 271 12.12 -9.77 -10.88
CA GLY A 271 13.03 -8.78 -10.32
C GLY A 271 12.77 -8.47 -8.85
N LYS A 272 11.51 -8.49 -8.39
CA LYS A 272 11.17 -8.35 -6.96
C LYS A 272 11.69 -9.53 -6.14
N ALA A 273 11.50 -10.76 -6.60
CA ALA A 273 11.98 -11.98 -5.93
C ALA A 273 13.52 -12.04 -5.87
N GLU A 274 14.19 -11.76 -6.99
CA GLU A 274 15.65 -11.72 -7.07
C GLU A 274 16.25 -10.63 -6.18
N ALA A 275 15.63 -9.45 -6.14
CA ALA A 275 16.04 -8.36 -5.26
C ALA A 275 15.87 -8.74 -3.78
N ALA A 276 14.80 -9.47 -3.42
CA ALA A 276 14.59 -9.96 -2.07
C ALA A 276 15.67 -10.98 -1.65
N LEU A 277 15.98 -11.95 -2.52
CA LEU A 277 17.05 -12.93 -2.27
C LEU A 277 18.41 -12.25 -2.11
N LYS A 278 18.73 -11.30 -2.98
CA LYS A 278 19.97 -10.52 -2.91
C LYS A 278 20.04 -9.67 -1.64
N ALA A 279 18.93 -9.09 -1.21
CA ALA A 279 18.91 -8.29 0.01
C ALA A 279 19.24 -9.11 1.27
N LEU A 280 18.89 -10.40 1.29
CA LEU A 280 19.25 -11.30 2.38
C LEU A 280 20.77 -11.51 2.55
N ASP A 281 21.61 -11.13 1.60
CA ASP A 281 23.06 -11.21 1.80
C ASP A 281 23.56 -10.22 2.86
N THR A 282 22.85 -9.10 3.05
CA THR A 282 23.22 -8.01 3.95
C THR A 282 22.13 -7.59 4.94
N MET A 283 20.94 -8.15 4.81
CA MET A 283 19.76 -7.85 5.65
C MET A 283 19.24 -9.14 6.29
N ASP A 284 18.52 -8.97 7.40
CA ASP A 284 17.92 -10.06 8.18
C ASP A 284 16.41 -10.19 7.93
N PHE A 285 15.79 -9.13 7.41
CA PHE A 285 14.34 -9.05 7.18
C PHE A 285 14.03 -8.38 5.82
N VAL A 286 13.17 -8.99 5.01
CA VAL A 286 12.72 -8.38 3.75
C VAL A 286 11.21 -8.54 3.61
N TYR A 287 10.52 -7.43 3.40
CA TYR A 287 9.09 -7.36 3.14
C TYR A 287 8.84 -7.10 1.65
N VAL A 288 8.17 -8.01 0.98
CA VAL A 288 7.88 -7.94 -0.46
C VAL A 288 6.38 -7.83 -0.67
N HIS A 289 5.97 -6.82 -1.41
CA HIS A 289 4.56 -6.53 -1.69
C HIS A 289 4.29 -6.48 -3.20
N VAL A 290 3.20 -7.12 -3.63
CA VAL A 290 2.75 -7.19 -5.01
C VAL A 290 1.28 -6.82 -5.11
N GLU A 291 0.96 -5.69 -5.74
CA GLU A 291 -0.38 -5.07 -5.84
C GLU A 291 -1.30 -5.73 -6.89
N ALA A 292 -0.74 -6.43 -7.85
CA ALA A 292 -1.44 -6.88 -9.04
C ALA A 292 -2.77 -7.64 -8.81
N PRO A 293 -2.92 -8.53 -7.81
CA PRO A 293 -4.21 -9.19 -7.55
C PRO A 293 -5.30 -8.23 -7.07
N ASP A 294 -4.92 -7.19 -6.30
CA ASP A 294 -5.84 -6.16 -5.81
C ASP A 294 -6.41 -5.33 -6.96
N GLU A 295 -5.55 -4.84 -7.84
CA GLU A 295 -5.96 -4.07 -9.02
C GLU A 295 -6.91 -4.89 -9.93
N ALA A 296 -6.67 -6.18 -10.11
CA ALA A 296 -7.58 -7.06 -10.83
C ALA A 296 -8.92 -7.20 -10.10
N GLY A 297 -8.92 -7.27 -8.77
CA GLY A 297 -10.11 -7.28 -7.92
C GLY A 297 -10.95 -6.01 -8.09
N HIS A 298 -10.32 -4.83 -8.04
CA HIS A 298 -10.97 -3.54 -8.27
C HIS A 298 -11.59 -3.42 -9.67
N ASN A 299 -10.94 -3.98 -10.67
CA ASN A 299 -11.46 -4.03 -12.04
C ASN A 299 -12.62 -5.02 -12.21
N GLY A 300 -12.80 -5.95 -11.26
CA GLY A 300 -13.80 -7.00 -11.34
C GLY A 300 -13.44 -8.06 -12.40
N ASP A 301 -12.15 -8.24 -12.70
CA ASP A 301 -11.66 -9.16 -13.72
C ASP A 301 -11.18 -10.47 -13.07
N VAL A 302 -12.04 -11.48 -13.11
CA VAL A 302 -11.79 -12.81 -12.52
C VAL A 302 -10.55 -13.48 -13.12
N ALA A 303 -10.43 -13.46 -14.45
CA ALA A 303 -9.33 -14.14 -15.13
C ALA A 303 -7.99 -13.47 -14.87
N MET A 304 -7.98 -12.14 -14.86
CA MET A 304 -6.79 -11.35 -14.51
C MET A 304 -6.38 -11.56 -13.05
N LYS A 305 -7.33 -11.64 -12.11
CA LYS A 305 -7.04 -11.87 -10.70
C LYS A 305 -6.43 -13.26 -10.45
N ILE A 306 -7.03 -14.30 -11.02
CA ILE A 306 -6.47 -15.65 -10.98
C ILE A 306 -5.04 -15.64 -11.53
N LYS A 307 -4.83 -15.06 -12.72
CA LYS A 307 -3.50 -14.96 -13.35
C LYS A 307 -2.49 -14.19 -12.47
N ALA A 308 -2.90 -13.12 -11.82
CA ALA A 308 -2.01 -12.36 -10.94
C ALA A 308 -1.61 -13.15 -9.69
N ILE A 309 -2.52 -13.96 -9.13
CA ILE A 309 -2.26 -14.89 -8.02
C ILE A 309 -1.28 -15.99 -8.45
N GLU A 310 -1.49 -16.60 -9.62
CA GLU A 310 -0.59 -17.62 -10.19
C GLU A 310 0.80 -17.05 -10.50
N ASP A 311 0.87 -15.82 -11.00
CA ASP A 311 2.14 -15.13 -11.24
C ASP A 311 2.88 -14.78 -9.94
N PHE A 312 2.15 -14.41 -8.89
CA PHE A 312 2.70 -14.25 -7.55
C PHE A 312 3.25 -15.58 -7.01
N ASP A 313 2.47 -16.66 -7.10
CA ASP A 313 2.92 -17.99 -6.69
C ASP A 313 4.19 -18.42 -7.43
N ALA A 314 4.14 -18.45 -8.76
CA ALA A 314 5.23 -19.01 -9.57
C ALA A 314 6.47 -18.12 -9.57
N LYS A 315 6.30 -16.80 -9.73
CA LYS A 315 7.41 -15.88 -10.00
C LYS A 315 7.96 -15.21 -8.73
N ILE A 316 7.15 -15.09 -7.64
CA ILE A 316 7.64 -14.60 -6.36
C ILE A 316 7.94 -15.77 -5.45
N VAL A 317 6.91 -16.51 -5.00
CA VAL A 317 7.07 -17.58 -4.00
C VAL A 317 7.98 -18.68 -4.52
N GLY A 318 7.74 -19.17 -5.72
CA GLY A 318 8.53 -20.22 -6.35
C GLY A 318 10.00 -19.83 -6.57
N THR A 319 10.27 -18.61 -7.03
CA THR A 319 11.64 -18.10 -7.19
C THR A 319 12.35 -17.98 -5.85
N VAL A 320 11.65 -17.45 -4.83
CA VAL A 320 12.19 -17.34 -3.47
C VAL A 320 12.51 -18.71 -2.91
N LEU A 321 11.58 -19.65 -2.91
CA LEU A 321 11.82 -21.02 -2.42
C LEU A 321 12.95 -21.73 -3.18
N GLY A 322 13.04 -21.50 -4.50
CA GLY A 322 14.14 -22.02 -5.33
C GLY A 322 15.50 -21.46 -4.92
N GLY A 323 15.58 -20.16 -4.66
CA GLY A 323 16.81 -19.48 -4.24
C GLY A 323 17.21 -19.77 -2.79
N LEU A 324 16.29 -20.26 -1.98
CA LEU A 324 16.55 -20.68 -0.58
C LEU A 324 16.97 -22.16 -0.45
N LYS A 325 17.00 -22.92 -1.53
CA LYS A 325 17.43 -24.33 -1.48
C LYS A 325 18.85 -24.43 -0.90
N GLY A 326 18.99 -25.20 0.18
CA GLY A 326 20.26 -25.38 0.90
C GLY A 326 20.58 -24.30 1.94
N ARG A 327 19.77 -23.24 2.07
CA ARG A 327 19.89 -22.30 3.20
C ARG A 327 19.15 -22.87 4.42
N THR A 328 19.78 -22.81 5.57
CA THR A 328 19.26 -23.30 6.85
C THR A 328 19.02 -22.18 7.85
N ASP A 329 19.04 -20.94 7.36
CA ASP A 329 19.01 -19.72 8.17
C ASP A 329 17.83 -18.79 7.82
N THR A 330 16.91 -19.22 6.94
CA THR A 330 15.88 -18.32 6.41
C THR A 330 14.48 -18.94 6.55
N ALA A 331 13.54 -18.16 7.07
CA ALA A 331 12.12 -18.49 7.16
C ALA A 331 11.30 -17.57 6.21
N VAL A 332 10.19 -18.09 5.69
CA VAL A 332 9.31 -17.41 4.73
C VAL A 332 7.88 -17.41 5.27
N LEU A 333 7.25 -16.24 5.29
CA LEU A 333 5.82 -16.04 5.52
C LEU A 333 5.17 -15.59 4.21
N VAL A 334 4.06 -16.21 3.85
CA VAL A 334 3.19 -15.80 2.73
C VAL A 334 1.82 -15.44 3.27
N THR A 335 1.26 -14.33 2.83
CA THR A 335 -0.11 -13.91 3.17
C THR A 335 -0.64 -12.92 2.13
N CYS A 336 -1.92 -12.56 2.23
CA CYS A 336 -2.44 -11.33 1.64
C CYS A 336 -2.77 -10.32 2.74
N ASP A 337 -2.91 -9.06 2.37
CA ASP A 337 -3.20 -8.01 3.34
C ASP A 337 -4.70 -7.85 3.61
N HIS A 338 -5.55 -7.98 2.60
CA HIS A 338 -7.01 -7.99 2.73
C HIS A 338 -7.65 -8.79 1.58
N ARG A 339 -8.96 -8.94 1.64
CA ARG A 339 -9.71 -9.40 0.48
C ARG A 339 -10.12 -8.20 -0.38
N THR A 340 -10.09 -8.38 -1.70
CA THR A 340 -10.66 -7.44 -2.68
C THR A 340 -11.64 -8.22 -3.57
N PRO A 341 -12.83 -8.57 -3.04
CA PRO A 341 -13.75 -9.43 -3.74
C PRO A 341 -14.20 -8.84 -5.08
N ILE A 342 -14.18 -9.68 -6.12
CA ILE A 342 -14.61 -9.34 -7.49
C ILE A 342 -16.00 -8.69 -7.51
N GLU A 343 -16.92 -9.18 -6.68
CA GLU A 343 -18.29 -8.63 -6.60
C GLU A 343 -18.33 -7.24 -5.97
N LYS A 344 -17.42 -6.95 -5.02
CA LYS A 344 -17.40 -5.69 -4.28
C LYS A 344 -16.57 -4.63 -4.98
N ARG A 345 -15.52 -5.04 -5.69
CA ARG A 345 -14.53 -4.14 -6.32
C ARG A 345 -13.93 -3.15 -5.34
N THR A 346 -13.83 -3.55 -4.08
CA THR A 346 -13.23 -2.77 -2.99
C THR A 346 -12.81 -3.71 -1.88
N HIS A 347 -11.99 -3.20 -0.97
CA HIS A 347 -11.46 -3.95 0.16
C HIS A 347 -12.53 -4.33 1.16
N THR A 348 -12.39 -5.50 1.76
CA THR A 348 -13.25 -5.97 2.84
C THR A 348 -12.41 -6.44 4.04
N ARG A 349 -13.06 -6.70 5.18
CA ARG A 349 -12.35 -6.92 6.44
C ARG A 349 -12.28 -8.37 6.90
N GLU A 350 -12.83 -9.31 6.15
CA GLU A 350 -12.80 -10.71 6.55
C GLU A 350 -11.34 -11.18 6.72
N PRO A 351 -11.10 -12.13 7.64
CA PRO A 351 -9.75 -12.68 7.84
C PRO A 351 -9.15 -13.21 6.54
N VAL A 352 -7.84 -13.13 6.46
CA VAL A 352 -7.05 -13.58 5.32
C VAL A 352 -6.22 -14.81 5.68
N PRO A 353 -5.90 -15.70 4.70
CA PRO A 353 -5.01 -16.83 4.92
C PRO A 353 -3.56 -16.37 5.09
N PHE A 354 -2.82 -17.06 5.94
CA PHE A 354 -1.37 -16.99 5.99
C PHE A 354 -0.76 -18.38 6.18
N ALA A 355 0.47 -18.54 5.71
CA ALA A 355 1.29 -19.71 6.00
C ALA A 355 2.76 -19.30 6.09
N TYR A 356 3.53 -19.97 6.94
CA TYR A 356 4.96 -19.77 7.04
C TYR A 356 5.72 -21.08 7.22
N THR A 357 6.93 -21.13 6.67
CA THR A 357 7.84 -22.28 6.80
C THR A 357 9.27 -21.80 7.04
N GLY A 358 10.10 -22.70 7.55
CA GLY A 358 11.52 -22.41 7.81
C GLY A 358 12.24 -23.59 8.48
N PRO A 359 13.54 -23.42 8.77
CA PRO A 359 14.35 -24.47 9.34
C PRO A 359 13.82 -24.96 10.69
N GLY A 360 13.63 -26.29 10.82
CA GLY A 360 13.23 -26.92 12.09
C GLY A 360 11.77 -26.76 12.45
N ILE A 361 10.94 -26.17 11.59
CA ILE A 361 9.51 -26.01 11.86
C ILE A 361 8.80 -27.38 11.89
N VAL A 362 7.87 -27.52 12.81
CA VAL A 362 6.95 -28.67 12.87
C VAL A 362 5.64 -28.24 12.21
N LYS A 363 5.27 -28.89 11.10
CA LYS A 363 4.05 -28.58 10.37
C LYS A 363 2.79 -28.83 11.18
N ASP A 364 1.73 -28.07 10.92
CA ASP A 364 0.47 -28.14 11.68
C ASP A 364 -0.65 -28.92 10.99
N GLY A 365 -0.61 -29.13 9.72
CA GLY A 365 -1.63 -29.89 8.98
C GLY A 365 -2.43 -29.04 8.00
N MET A 366 -2.16 -27.76 7.86
CA MET A 366 -2.65 -26.97 6.73
C MET A 366 -1.97 -27.49 5.44
N GLU A 367 -2.75 -27.88 4.44
CA GLU A 367 -2.21 -28.47 3.20
C GLU A 367 -2.31 -27.53 2.01
N VAL A 368 -3.31 -26.64 1.98
CA VAL A 368 -3.62 -25.77 0.86
C VAL A 368 -3.67 -24.31 1.32
N PHE A 369 -3.03 -23.43 0.60
CA PHE A 369 -3.06 -21.99 0.86
C PHE A 369 -4.31 -21.37 0.21
N SER A 370 -5.39 -21.29 0.98
CA SER A 370 -6.65 -20.68 0.57
C SER A 370 -7.44 -20.21 1.79
N GLU A 371 -8.53 -19.48 1.58
CA GLU A 371 -9.41 -19.04 2.65
C GLU A 371 -9.96 -20.24 3.44
N ARG A 372 -10.38 -21.30 2.74
CA ARG A 372 -10.90 -22.53 3.36
C ARG A 372 -9.78 -23.40 3.94
N GLY A 373 -8.66 -23.51 3.23
CA GLY A 373 -7.50 -24.27 3.70
C GLY A 373 -6.95 -23.71 5.02
N ALA A 374 -6.94 -22.39 5.17
CA ALA A 374 -6.46 -21.72 6.37
C ALA A 374 -7.30 -22.00 7.63
N GLU A 375 -8.56 -22.42 7.49
CA GLU A 375 -9.41 -22.83 8.63
C GLU A 375 -8.86 -24.08 9.33
N SER A 376 -8.08 -24.91 8.63
CA SER A 376 -7.44 -26.12 9.19
C SER A 376 -6.08 -25.85 9.85
N GLY A 377 -5.54 -24.66 9.73
CA GLY A 377 -4.28 -24.27 10.34
C GLY A 377 -4.36 -24.11 11.86
N SER A 378 -3.21 -24.07 12.52
CA SER A 378 -3.11 -23.99 13.99
C SER A 378 -3.43 -22.61 14.56
N TYR A 379 -3.48 -21.58 13.73
CA TYR A 379 -3.57 -20.18 14.19
C TYR A 379 -4.81 -19.48 13.68
N HIS A 380 -5.51 -18.80 14.60
CA HIS A 380 -6.57 -17.85 14.27
C HIS A 380 -6.26 -16.54 14.97
N ILE A 381 -5.47 -15.68 14.28
CA ILE A 381 -4.94 -14.45 14.86
C ILE A 381 -5.98 -13.35 14.72
N LEU A 382 -6.58 -12.94 15.83
CA LEU A 382 -7.67 -11.96 15.88
C LEU A 382 -7.19 -10.50 15.61
N THR A 383 -5.90 -10.23 15.76
CA THR A 383 -5.28 -8.94 15.46
C THR A 383 -3.93 -9.19 14.80
N ALA A 384 -3.84 -8.84 13.52
CA ALA A 384 -2.71 -9.29 12.68
C ALA A 384 -1.35 -8.68 13.07
N HIS A 385 -1.30 -7.63 13.89
CA HIS A 385 -0.01 -7.16 14.41
C HIS A 385 0.72 -8.17 15.30
N HIS A 386 0.05 -9.24 15.76
CA HIS A 386 0.69 -10.36 16.43
C HIS A 386 1.21 -11.44 15.46
N LEU A 387 0.88 -11.36 14.17
CA LEU A 387 1.34 -12.35 13.20
C LEU A 387 2.86 -12.33 13.05
N LEU A 388 3.44 -11.12 12.96
CA LEU A 388 4.88 -10.99 12.83
C LEU A 388 5.62 -11.46 14.10
N ASP A 389 5.08 -11.15 15.30
CA ASP A 389 5.60 -11.65 16.58
C ASP A 389 5.55 -13.20 16.62
N THR A 390 4.44 -13.80 16.17
CA THR A 390 4.25 -15.25 16.09
C THR A 390 5.25 -15.88 15.12
N PHE A 391 5.37 -15.32 13.91
CA PHE A 391 6.28 -15.84 12.88
C PHE A 391 7.75 -15.74 13.31
N ILE A 392 8.21 -14.59 13.77
CA ILE A 392 9.60 -14.41 14.20
C ILE A 392 9.89 -15.24 15.45
N GLY A 393 8.97 -15.24 16.43
CA GLY A 393 9.10 -15.98 17.69
C GLY A 393 9.17 -17.50 17.54
N GLU A 394 8.69 -18.06 16.43
CA GLU A 394 8.85 -19.48 16.11
C GLU A 394 10.32 -19.88 15.91
N PHE A 395 11.16 -18.96 15.42
CA PHE A 395 12.54 -19.25 15.00
C PHE A 395 13.60 -18.61 15.88
N ILE A 396 13.27 -17.54 16.61
CA ILE A 396 14.17 -16.87 17.56
C ILE A 396 13.40 -16.56 18.85
N LYS A 397 14.12 -16.61 19.99
CA LYS A 397 13.52 -16.16 21.25
C LYS A 397 13.50 -14.63 21.24
N LEU A 398 12.31 -14.07 21.36
CA LEU A 398 12.04 -12.63 21.50
C LEU A 398 12.22 -12.18 22.95
#